data_14a71f87ccdd46e31de9e2675e7ae99b
#
_entry.id   14a71f87ccdd46e31de9e2675e7ae99b
#
_cell.length_a   1.000
_cell.length_b   1.000
_cell.length_c   1.000
_cell.angle_alpha   90.00
_cell.angle_beta   90.00
_cell.angle_gamma   90.00
#
_symmetry.space_group_name_H-M   'P 1'
#
loop_
_entity.id
_entity.type
_entity.pdbx_description
1 polymer ?
#
loop_
_entity_poly.entity_id
_entity_poly.type
_entity_poly.pdbx_seq_one_letter_code
_entity_poly.pdbx_strand_id
1 'polypeptide(L)'
;MIQKIAIGADHAGFEYKELLKKWLEKNGYSVKDFGTYNTESADYPDFAHPVASSVEKNEFDLGVLVCGSANGVAITANKHQGVRAALCWNEELASLARQHNNANVLCLPARFVDVNLAEKILDRFLHSSFEGGRHERRVNKISC
;
A
#
# COMPACT_ATOMS: atom_id res chain seq x y z
N MET A 1 20.06 -3.69 2.61
CA MET A 1 19.15 -3.79 3.76
C MET A 1 17.79 -4.30 3.28
N ILE A 2 17.19 -5.25 4.01
CA ILE A 2 15.89 -5.82 3.65
C ILE A 2 14.79 -4.81 3.97
N GLN A 3 13.95 -4.46 2.98
CA GLN A 3 12.79 -3.61 3.23
C GLN A 3 11.70 -4.37 3.97
N LYS A 4 11.10 -3.69 4.92
CA LYS A 4 9.99 -4.22 5.74
C LYS A 4 8.67 -3.69 5.20
N ILE A 5 7.78 -4.60 4.84
CA ILE A 5 6.48 -4.28 4.24
C ILE A 5 5.36 -4.72 5.19
N ALA A 6 4.46 -3.79 5.52
CA ALA A 6 3.24 -4.09 6.23
C ALA A 6 2.13 -4.32 5.20
N ILE A 7 1.40 -5.43 5.29
CA ILE A 7 0.32 -5.72 4.35
C ILE A 7 -0.98 -6.01 5.10
N GLY A 8 -2.08 -5.50 4.57
CA GLY A 8 -3.41 -5.72 5.13
C GLY A 8 -4.48 -5.69 4.05
N ALA A 9 -5.65 -6.25 4.35
CA ALA A 9 -6.78 -6.30 3.44
C ALA A 9 -8.08 -6.53 4.19
N ASP A 10 -9.20 -6.17 3.58
CA ASP A 10 -10.49 -6.67 4.02
C ASP A 10 -10.81 -8.00 3.32
N HIS A 11 -12.04 -8.49 3.49
CA HIS A 11 -12.46 -9.76 2.90
C HIS A 11 -12.39 -9.76 1.36
N ALA A 12 -12.62 -8.62 0.71
CA ALA A 12 -12.56 -8.52 -0.76
C ALA A 12 -11.11 -8.60 -1.27
N GLY A 13 -10.15 -8.16 -0.47
CA GLY A 13 -8.73 -8.16 -0.83
C GLY A 13 -7.94 -9.35 -0.27
N PHE A 14 -8.56 -10.20 0.52
CA PHE A 14 -7.85 -11.27 1.23
C PHE A 14 -7.05 -12.20 0.29
N GLU A 15 -7.67 -12.68 -0.77
CA GLU A 15 -7.00 -13.61 -1.69
C GLU A 15 -5.80 -12.96 -2.38
N TYR A 16 -5.95 -11.71 -2.83
CA TYR A 16 -4.84 -10.96 -3.42
C TYR A 16 -3.74 -10.72 -2.38
N LYS A 17 -4.12 -10.36 -1.14
CA LYS A 17 -3.15 -10.16 -0.06
C LYS A 17 -2.28 -11.40 0.13
N GLU A 18 -2.89 -12.60 0.16
CA GLU A 18 -2.15 -13.84 0.35
C GLU A 18 -1.17 -14.10 -0.79
N LEU A 19 -1.58 -13.85 -2.03
CA LEU A 19 -0.71 -14.02 -3.20
C LEU A 19 0.42 -13.00 -3.22
N LEU A 20 0.11 -11.74 -2.92
CA LEU A 20 1.10 -10.66 -2.89
C LEU A 20 2.10 -10.85 -1.75
N LYS A 21 1.64 -11.34 -0.60
CA LYS A 21 2.53 -11.67 0.52
C LYS A 21 3.58 -12.70 0.12
N LYS A 22 3.15 -13.77 -0.54
CA LYS A 22 4.07 -14.81 -1.04
C LYS A 22 5.04 -14.24 -2.07
N TRP A 23 4.55 -13.40 -2.97
CA TRP A 23 5.38 -12.76 -3.98
C TRP A 23 6.46 -11.87 -3.32
N LEU A 24 6.07 -11.09 -2.32
CA LEU A 24 7.01 -10.24 -1.58
C LEU A 24 8.09 -11.06 -0.88
N GLU A 25 7.69 -12.11 -0.16
CA GLU A 25 8.62 -12.97 0.57
C GLU A 25 9.59 -13.65 -0.40
N LYS A 26 9.10 -14.14 -1.54
CA LYS A 26 9.92 -14.76 -2.58
C LYS A 26 10.95 -13.76 -3.15
N ASN A 27 10.62 -12.48 -3.20
CA ASN A 27 11.49 -11.44 -3.73
C ASN A 27 12.36 -10.77 -2.65
N GLY A 28 12.46 -11.36 -1.46
CA GLY A 28 13.41 -10.94 -0.44
C GLY A 28 12.93 -9.88 0.53
N TYR A 29 11.65 -9.52 0.51
CA TYR A 29 11.10 -8.55 1.45
C TYR A 29 10.69 -9.22 2.77
N SER A 30 10.82 -8.49 3.88
CA SER A 30 10.29 -8.90 5.16
C SER A 30 8.86 -8.40 5.28
N VAL A 31 7.89 -9.30 5.43
CA VAL A 31 6.47 -8.95 5.37
C VAL A 31 5.78 -9.29 6.68
N LYS A 32 5.00 -8.33 7.21
CA LYS A 32 4.09 -8.61 8.31
C LYS A 32 2.66 -8.45 7.82
N ASP A 33 1.87 -9.50 8.04
CA ASP A 33 0.46 -9.57 7.69
C ASP A 33 -0.38 -9.10 8.88
N PHE A 34 -1.11 -7.99 8.68
CA PHE A 34 -1.98 -7.41 9.70
C PHE A 34 -3.44 -7.86 9.56
N GLY A 35 -3.73 -8.81 8.67
CA GLY A 35 -5.08 -9.31 8.43
C GLY A 35 -5.74 -8.60 7.24
N THR A 36 -6.97 -9.00 6.90
CA THR A 36 -7.75 -10.08 7.53
C THR A 36 -7.17 -11.47 7.18
N TYR A 37 -7.69 -12.52 7.84
CA TYR A 37 -7.11 -13.86 7.72
C TYR A 37 -8.06 -14.89 7.08
N ASN A 38 -9.20 -14.43 6.58
CA ASN A 38 -10.18 -15.26 5.89
C ASN A 38 -11.08 -14.38 5.01
N THR A 39 -12.07 -15.00 4.35
CA THR A 39 -12.97 -14.31 3.42
C THR A 39 -14.28 -13.84 4.08
N GLU A 40 -14.41 -13.98 5.38
CA GLU A 40 -15.60 -13.49 6.08
C GLU A 40 -15.62 -11.97 6.08
N SER A 41 -16.84 -11.41 6.02
CA SER A 41 -17.05 -9.96 5.97
C SER A 41 -16.28 -9.28 7.11
N ALA A 42 -15.51 -8.26 6.75
CA ALA A 42 -14.65 -7.55 7.68
C ALA A 42 -14.69 -6.05 7.36
N ASP A 43 -14.52 -5.23 8.38
CA ASP A 43 -14.48 -3.78 8.25
C ASP A 43 -13.05 -3.35 7.88
N TYR A 44 -12.90 -2.75 6.70
CA TYR A 44 -11.58 -2.39 6.17
C TYR A 44 -10.76 -1.47 7.10
N PRO A 45 -11.34 -0.55 7.89
CA PRO A 45 -10.51 0.30 8.77
C PRO A 45 -9.77 -0.50 9.85
N ASP A 46 -10.31 -1.63 10.29
CA ASP A 46 -9.67 -2.48 11.30
C ASP A 46 -8.30 -3.01 10.84
N PHE A 47 -8.10 -3.07 9.53
CA PHE A 47 -6.84 -3.55 8.93
C PHE A 47 -6.01 -2.42 8.34
N ALA A 48 -6.67 -1.37 7.84
CA ALA A 48 -5.99 -0.21 7.28
C ALA A 48 -5.26 0.61 8.35
N HIS A 49 -5.88 0.84 9.51
CA HIS A 49 -5.25 1.61 10.59
C HIS A 49 -3.95 0.98 11.09
N PRO A 50 -3.89 -0.33 11.41
CA PRO A 50 -2.64 -0.93 11.88
C PRO A 50 -1.51 -0.84 10.84
N VAL A 51 -1.79 -1.05 9.57
CA VAL A 51 -0.80 -0.91 8.50
C VAL A 51 -0.30 0.54 8.44
N ALA A 52 -1.21 1.49 8.37
CA ALA A 52 -0.87 2.91 8.29
C ALA A 52 -0.06 3.34 9.51
N SER A 53 -0.49 2.96 10.71
CA SER A 53 0.20 3.30 11.95
C SER A 53 1.63 2.76 11.98
N SER A 54 1.84 1.53 11.53
CA SER A 54 3.17 0.91 11.51
C SER A 54 4.12 1.63 10.55
N VAL A 55 3.62 2.10 9.42
CA VAL A 55 4.40 2.89 8.46
C VAL A 55 4.67 4.29 9.02
N GLU A 56 3.66 4.93 9.60
CA GLU A 56 3.79 6.26 10.19
C GLU A 56 4.87 6.30 11.28
N LYS A 57 4.95 5.24 12.08
CA LYS A 57 5.93 5.11 13.17
C LYS A 57 7.31 4.65 12.69
N ASN A 58 7.49 4.45 11.40
CA ASN A 58 8.73 3.93 10.81
C ASN A 58 9.11 2.53 11.31
N GLU A 59 8.14 1.76 11.78
CA GLU A 59 8.35 0.35 12.12
C GLU A 59 8.43 -0.50 10.84
N PHE A 60 7.78 -0.02 9.78
CA PHE A 60 7.81 -0.60 8.43
C PHE A 60 8.12 0.49 7.42
N ASP A 61 8.81 0.11 6.35
CA ASP A 61 9.24 1.05 5.31
C ASP A 61 8.08 1.47 4.41
N LEU A 62 7.24 0.52 4.03
CA LEU A 62 6.11 0.73 3.13
C LEU A 62 4.94 -0.13 3.57
N GLY A 63 3.74 0.28 3.16
CA GLY A 63 2.53 -0.48 3.39
C GLY A 63 1.83 -0.85 2.09
N VAL A 64 1.09 -1.96 2.12
CA VAL A 64 0.25 -2.41 1.02
C VAL A 64 -1.13 -2.73 1.59
N LEU A 65 -2.16 -2.12 1.04
CA LEU A 65 -3.55 -2.34 1.44
C LEU A 65 -4.36 -2.77 0.22
N VAL A 66 -5.17 -3.81 0.40
CA VAL A 66 -6.00 -4.35 -0.67
C VAL A 66 -7.45 -4.41 -0.22
N CYS A 67 -8.36 -3.83 -0.99
CA CYS A 67 -9.79 -4.03 -0.81
C CYS A 67 -10.49 -3.92 -2.16
N GLY A 68 -11.81 -4.06 -2.20
CA GLY A 68 -12.55 -4.15 -3.45
C GLY A 68 -12.30 -3.00 -4.41
N SER A 69 -12.56 -1.76 -3.97
CA SER A 69 -12.30 -0.55 -4.76
C SER A 69 -11.03 0.18 -4.32
N ALA A 70 -10.47 -0.19 -3.18
CA ALA A 70 -9.36 0.47 -2.49
C ALA A 70 -9.68 1.90 -1.99
N ASN A 71 -10.87 2.40 -2.22
CA ASN A 71 -11.25 3.74 -1.74
C ASN A 71 -11.22 3.82 -0.21
N GLY A 72 -11.88 2.87 0.47
CA GLY A 72 -11.98 2.90 1.92
C GLY A 72 -10.63 2.79 2.62
N VAL A 73 -9.78 1.87 2.17
CA VAL A 73 -8.46 1.71 2.78
C VAL A 73 -7.56 2.92 2.53
N ALA A 74 -7.65 3.53 1.35
CA ALA A 74 -6.88 4.73 1.04
C ALA A 74 -7.32 5.92 1.90
N ILE A 75 -8.64 6.13 2.01
CA ILE A 75 -9.20 7.20 2.84
C ILE A 75 -8.78 7.03 4.29
N THR A 76 -8.90 5.79 4.82
CA THR A 76 -8.53 5.47 6.20
C THR A 76 -7.04 5.72 6.44
N ALA A 77 -6.18 5.19 5.59
CA ALA A 77 -4.74 5.32 5.73
C ALA A 77 -4.30 6.80 5.70
N ASN A 78 -4.92 7.60 4.84
CA ASN A 78 -4.58 9.02 4.71
C ASN A 78 -5.06 9.89 5.89
N LYS A 79 -5.78 9.35 6.85
CA LYS A 79 -6.07 10.05 8.11
C LYS A 79 -4.84 10.10 9.03
N HIS A 80 -3.84 9.28 8.78
CA HIS A 80 -2.58 9.29 9.51
C HIS A 80 -1.65 10.33 8.90
N GLN A 81 -1.16 11.26 9.71
CA GLN A 81 -0.38 12.43 9.24
C GLN A 81 0.89 12.04 8.48
N GLY A 82 1.55 10.99 8.89
CA GLY A 82 2.78 10.52 8.24
C GLY A 82 2.56 9.59 7.06
N VAL A 83 1.31 9.36 6.65
CA VAL A 83 0.97 8.42 5.58
C VAL A 83 0.50 9.15 4.33
N ARG A 84 1.06 8.75 3.19
CA ARG A 84 0.61 9.15 1.86
C ARG A 84 0.26 7.87 1.11
N ALA A 85 -1.02 7.52 1.19
CA ALA A 85 -1.56 6.32 0.56
C ALA A 85 -2.08 6.66 -0.83
N ALA A 86 -1.65 5.89 -1.81
CA ALA A 86 -2.01 6.09 -3.20
C ALA A 86 -2.80 4.90 -3.73
N LEU A 87 -3.98 5.16 -4.30
CA LEU A 87 -4.79 4.17 -4.97
C LEU A 87 -4.30 4.06 -6.42
N CYS A 88 -3.76 2.90 -6.78
CA CYS A 88 -3.17 2.69 -8.10
C CYS A 88 -3.82 1.51 -8.80
N TRP A 89 -4.29 1.73 -10.02
CA TRP A 89 -4.92 0.69 -10.85
C TRP A 89 -4.11 0.37 -12.10
N ASN A 90 -2.95 0.99 -12.27
CA ASN A 90 -2.00 0.63 -13.33
C ASN A 90 -0.57 0.90 -12.86
N GLU A 91 0.39 0.42 -13.64
CA GLU A 91 1.81 0.50 -13.31
C GLU A 91 2.33 1.94 -13.27
N GLU A 92 1.89 2.77 -14.21
CA GLU A 92 2.36 4.15 -14.30
C GLU A 92 1.96 4.96 -13.06
N LEU A 93 0.71 4.80 -12.58
CA LEU A 93 0.26 5.48 -11.36
C LEU A 93 1.12 5.09 -10.15
N ALA A 94 1.50 3.83 -10.06
CA ALA A 94 2.36 3.35 -8.96
C ALA A 94 3.74 4.00 -8.99
N SER A 95 4.33 4.11 -10.18
CA SER A 95 5.60 4.83 -10.35
C SER A 95 5.48 6.29 -9.95
N LEU A 96 4.44 6.97 -10.45
CA LEU A 96 4.22 8.40 -10.16
C LEU A 96 3.93 8.65 -8.69
N ALA A 97 3.19 7.75 -8.04
CA ALA A 97 2.91 7.86 -6.61
C ALA A 97 4.21 7.93 -5.79
N ARG A 98 5.20 7.12 -6.15
CA ARG A 98 6.51 7.17 -5.52
C ARG A 98 7.32 8.37 -5.97
N GLN A 99 7.46 8.54 -7.27
CA GLN A 99 8.35 9.56 -7.85
C GLN A 99 7.92 10.99 -7.49
N HIS A 100 6.63 11.28 -7.52
CA HIS A 100 6.10 12.62 -7.33
C HIS A 100 5.51 12.89 -5.95
N ASN A 101 4.91 11.89 -5.32
CA ASN A 101 4.18 12.09 -4.08
C ASN A 101 4.84 11.45 -2.86
N ASN A 102 5.95 10.76 -3.05
CA ASN A 102 6.61 10.01 -1.98
C ASN A 102 5.61 9.15 -1.20
N ALA A 103 4.70 8.51 -1.94
CA ALA A 103 3.70 7.65 -1.33
C ALA A 103 4.37 6.50 -0.58
N ASN A 104 3.90 6.21 0.62
CA ASN A 104 4.47 5.16 1.45
C ASN A 104 3.48 4.01 1.72
N VAL A 105 2.25 4.13 1.22
CA VAL A 105 1.26 3.05 1.25
C VAL A 105 0.63 2.92 -0.13
N LEU A 106 0.66 1.71 -0.68
CA LEU A 106 0.02 1.37 -1.94
C LEU A 106 -1.35 0.75 -1.65
N CYS A 107 -2.39 1.25 -2.30
CA CYS A 107 -3.75 0.71 -2.18
C CYS A 107 -4.18 0.11 -3.52
N LEU A 108 -4.55 -1.17 -3.51
CA LEU A 108 -4.88 -1.95 -4.72
C LEU A 108 -6.35 -2.33 -4.75
N PRO A 109 -7.07 -1.99 -5.85
CA PRO A 109 -8.49 -2.31 -5.99
C PRO A 109 -8.69 -3.72 -6.58
N ALA A 110 -8.86 -4.73 -5.73
CA ALA A 110 -8.89 -6.14 -6.13
C ALA A 110 -10.01 -6.46 -7.13
N ARG A 111 -11.12 -5.72 -7.11
CA ARG A 111 -12.23 -5.96 -8.05
C ARG A 111 -12.04 -5.29 -9.41
N PHE A 112 -11.00 -4.47 -9.58
CA PHE A 112 -10.80 -3.67 -10.79
C PHE A 112 -9.47 -3.98 -11.50
N VAL A 113 -8.59 -4.78 -10.89
CA VAL A 113 -7.34 -5.23 -11.51
C VAL A 113 -7.21 -6.73 -11.28
N ASP A 114 -6.67 -7.46 -12.25
CA ASP A 114 -6.37 -8.87 -12.03
C ASP A 114 -5.09 -9.03 -11.18
N VAL A 115 -4.86 -10.23 -10.70
CA VAL A 115 -3.74 -10.47 -9.77
C VAL A 115 -2.37 -10.26 -10.43
N ASN A 116 -2.24 -10.57 -11.71
CA ASN A 116 -0.99 -10.35 -12.44
C ASN A 116 -0.69 -8.87 -12.56
N LEU A 117 -1.70 -8.05 -12.85
CA LEU A 117 -1.55 -6.60 -12.89
C LEU A 117 -1.24 -6.06 -11.49
N ALA A 118 -1.89 -6.58 -10.45
CA ALA A 118 -1.62 -6.17 -9.07
C ALA A 118 -0.14 -6.41 -8.70
N GLU A 119 0.44 -7.54 -9.09
CA GLU A 119 1.86 -7.82 -8.88
C GLU A 119 2.75 -6.80 -9.60
N LYS A 120 2.42 -6.47 -10.86
CA LYS A 120 3.18 -5.49 -11.65
C LYS A 120 3.10 -4.09 -11.04
N ILE A 121 1.93 -3.70 -10.56
CA ILE A 121 1.73 -2.42 -9.88
C ILE A 121 2.59 -2.37 -8.62
N LEU A 122 2.56 -3.42 -7.81
CA LEU A 122 3.37 -3.51 -6.60
C LEU A 122 4.87 -3.46 -6.93
N ASP A 123 5.31 -4.19 -7.94
CA ASP A 123 6.70 -4.20 -8.37
C ASP A 123 7.17 -2.79 -8.76
N ARG A 124 6.39 -2.07 -9.55
CA ARG A 124 6.72 -0.69 -9.95
C ARG A 124 6.76 0.25 -8.75
N PHE A 125 5.84 0.09 -7.81
CA PHE A 125 5.82 0.88 -6.57
C PHE A 125 7.11 0.66 -5.77
N LEU A 126 7.52 -0.59 -5.61
CA LEU A 126 8.71 -0.95 -4.82
C LEU A 126 10.02 -0.49 -5.47
N HIS A 127 10.07 -0.41 -6.80
CA HIS A 127 11.28 -0.09 -7.54
C HIS A 127 11.35 1.36 -8.04
N SER A 128 10.42 2.21 -7.63
CA SER A 128 10.45 3.64 -7.96
C SER A 128 10.90 4.44 -6.74
N SER A 129 11.62 5.53 -6.99
CA SER A 129 12.17 6.38 -5.93
C SER A 129 11.64 7.80 -6.03
N PHE A 130 11.52 8.47 -4.89
CA PHE A 130 11.09 9.86 -4.84
C PHE A 130 12.12 10.76 -5.52
N GLU A 131 11.66 11.60 -6.44
CA GLU A 131 12.53 12.51 -7.21
C GLU A 131 12.94 13.76 -6.44
N GLY A 132 12.19 14.14 -5.43
CA GLY A 132 12.46 15.36 -4.67
C GLY A 132 12.21 16.64 -5.51
N GLY A 133 13.10 17.61 -5.37
CA GLY A 133 12.98 18.86 -6.12
C GLY A 133 11.66 19.58 -5.87
N ARG A 134 10.98 20.00 -6.96
CA ARG A 134 9.68 20.68 -6.86
C ARG A 134 8.59 19.83 -6.19
N HIS A 135 8.71 18.50 -6.28
CA HIS A 135 7.74 17.59 -5.69
C HIS A 135 7.80 17.61 -4.16
N GLU A 136 9.01 17.75 -3.59
CA GLU A 136 9.20 17.80 -2.14
C GLU A 136 8.46 18.98 -1.53
N ARG A 137 8.52 20.14 -2.14
CA ARG A 137 7.78 21.33 -1.68
C ARG A 137 6.27 21.05 -1.62
N ARG A 138 5.75 20.37 -2.65
CA ARG A 138 4.32 20.03 -2.71
C ARG A 138 3.94 18.98 -1.67
N VAL A 139 4.75 17.94 -1.55
CA VAL A 139 4.52 16.89 -0.54
C VAL A 139 4.50 17.48 0.87
N ASN A 140 5.42 18.41 1.17
CA ASN A 140 5.50 19.04 2.49
C ASN A 140 4.29 19.93 2.81
N LYS A 141 3.46 20.26 1.83
CA LYS A 141 2.24 21.04 2.01
C LYS A 141 0.98 20.19 2.13
N ILE A 142 1.09 18.87 2.02
CA ILE A 142 -0.08 17.96 2.13
C ILE A 142 -0.64 17.97 3.55
N SER A 143 0.21 17.96 4.56
CA SER A 143 -0.21 17.97 5.96
C SER A 143 -0.84 19.31 6.34
N CYS A 144 -1.93 19.26 7.08
CA CYS A 144 -2.64 20.45 7.54
C CYS A 144 -2.57 20.61 9.06
#